data_365520be7eeca94d600bf818921bdbdc
#
_entry.id   365520be7eeca94d600bf818921bdbdc
#
_cell.length_a   1.000
_cell.length_b   1.000
_cell.length_c   1.000
_cell.angle_alpha   90.00
_cell.angle_beta   90.00
_cell.angle_gamma   90.00
#
_symmetry.space_group_name_H-M   'P 1'
#
loop_
_entity.id
_entity.type
_entity.pdbx_description
1 polymer ?
#
loop_
_entity_poly.entity_id
_entity_poly.type
_entity_poly.pdbx_seq_one_letter_code
_entity_poly.pdbx_strand_id
1 'polypeptide(L)'
;MNRRNYFFLLIFLTIFSFGQNENKQEKFIKKIYNISLNDGKSYNWLDHLSNQIGGRLSGSLNAKRAIQWSKEELNLLKIDNVYLQPVMVPKWVRGTFEYARIITGPGKTINVPICALGGSISTPNLGIEAEVVEVKNFIDLEKIGKKNIKGKIVFFNRKMPDTIFNALDAYKKTVD
;
A
#
# COMPACT_ATOMS: atom_id res chain seq x y z
N MET A 1 -2.79 33.39 70.80
CA MET A 1 -2.85 32.41 69.61
C MET A 1 -1.60 31.60 69.69
N ASN A 2 -1.69 30.27 69.90
CA ASN A 2 -0.56 29.39 70.27
C ASN A 2 0.39 29.12 69.09
N ARG A 3 1.71 29.15 69.39
CA ARG A 3 2.79 28.80 68.39
C ARG A 3 2.50 27.52 67.59
N ARG A 4 1.78 26.58 68.19
CA ARG A 4 1.35 25.31 67.57
C ARG A 4 0.36 25.52 66.43
N ASN A 5 -0.49 26.52 66.46
CA ASN A 5 -1.46 26.82 65.42
C ASN A 5 -0.80 27.44 64.15
N TYR A 6 0.31 28.19 64.33
CA TYR A 6 1.09 28.70 63.17
C TYR A 6 1.83 27.63 62.47
N PHE A 7 2.28 26.59 63.19
CA PHE A 7 2.95 25.47 62.60
C PHE A 7 2.03 24.65 61.66
N PHE A 8 0.79 24.41 62.09
CA PHE A 8 -0.22 23.77 61.28
C PHE A 8 -0.67 24.63 60.09
N LEU A 9 -0.76 25.95 60.24
CA LEU A 9 -1.07 26.87 59.15
C LEU A 9 0.04 26.89 58.09
N LEU A 10 1.29 26.84 58.52
CA LEU A 10 2.45 26.79 57.60
C LEU A 10 2.51 25.47 56.82
N ILE A 11 2.21 24.32 57.42
CA ILE A 11 2.11 23.02 56.75
C ILE A 11 0.95 23.04 55.74
N PHE A 12 -0.18 23.64 56.05
CA PHE A 12 -1.31 23.73 55.16
C PHE A 12 -1.04 24.61 53.94
N LEU A 13 -0.27 25.68 54.09
CA LEU A 13 0.18 26.54 52.98
C LEU A 13 1.15 25.84 52.03
N THR A 14 2.00 24.94 52.51
CA THR A 14 2.94 24.19 51.64
C THR A 14 2.25 23.11 50.83
N ILE A 15 1.13 22.55 51.29
CA ILE A 15 0.36 21.53 50.52
C ILE A 15 -0.34 22.15 49.32
N PHE A 16 -0.75 23.43 49.42
CA PHE A 16 -1.38 24.14 48.30
C PHE A 16 -0.39 24.56 47.19
N SER A 17 0.93 24.56 47.45
CA SER A 17 1.93 25.00 46.49
C SER A 17 2.39 23.89 45.49
N PHE A 18 1.98 22.65 45.69
CA PHE A 18 2.29 21.53 44.78
C PHE A 18 1.26 21.27 43.67
N GLY A 19 0.25 22.16 43.57
CA GLY A 19 -0.77 22.06 42.55
C GLY A 19 -0.46 22.96 41.35
N GLN A 20 -0.23 22.34 40.19
CA GLN A 20 -0.42 22.95 38.87
C GLN A 20 0.73 23.74 38.26
N ASN A 21 1.85 23.08 38.03
CA ASN A 21 2.61 23.45 36.85
C ASN A 21 2.37 22.40 35.75
N GLU A 22 1.13 22.36 35.23
CA GLU A 22 0.85 21.60 34.02
C GLU A 22 1.74 22.18 32.94
N ASN A 23 2.77 21.42 32.54
CA ASN A 23 3.76 21.86 31.60
C ASN A 23 3.04 22.26 30.29
N LYS A 24 3.30 23.46 29.77
CA LYS A 24 2.72 23.93 28.49
C LYS A 24 2.85 22.91 27.36
N GLN A 25 3.95 22.13 27.38
CA GLN A 25 4.19 21.04 26.45
C GLN A 25 3.20 19.89 26.64
N GLU A 26 2.87 19.52 27.88
CA GLU A 26 1.90 18.47 28.15
C GLU A 26 0.48 18.85 27.68
N LYS A 27 0.04 20.09 27.94
CA LYS A 27 -1.22 20.61 27.40
C LYS A 27 -1.25 20.61 25.88
N PHE A 28 -0.14 20.98 25.26
CA PHE A 28 -0.02 20.99 23.81
C PHE A 28 -0.10 19.57 23.23
N ILE A 29 0.61 18.60 23.82
CA ILE A 29 0.57 17.20 23.41
C ILE A 29 -0.84 16.63 23.60
N LYS A 30 -1.48 16.85 24.76
CA LYS A 30 -2.87 16.43 24.99
C LYS A 30 -3.83 17.00 23.94
N LYS A 31 -3.65 18.27 23.56
CA LYS A 31 -4.45 18.91 22.49
C LYS A 31 -4.25 18.22 21.14
N ILE A 32 -3.01 17.90 20.77
CA ILE A 32 -2.72 17.15 19.53
C ILE A 32 -3.43 15.80 19.57
N TYR A 33 -3.30 15.05 20.66
CA TYR A 33 -3.96 13.75 20.82
C TYR A 33 -5.49 13.86 20.66
N ASN A 34 -6.10 14.81 21.36
CA ASN A 34 -7.55 15.00 21.31
C ASN A 34 -8.03 15.33 19.89
N ILE A 35 -7.36 16.25 19.20
CA ILE A 35 -7.69 16.60 17.81
C ILE A 35 -7.50 15.39 16.90
N SER A 36 -6.39 14.66 17.04
CA SER A 36 -6.10 13.50 16.22
C SER A 36 -7.13 12.37 16.38
N LEU A 37 -7.61 12.14 17.59
CA LEU A 37 -8.57 11.06 17.89
C LEU A 37 -10.02 11.44 17.57
N ASN A 38 -10.42 12.70 17.78
CA ASN A 38 -11.82 13.11 17.66
C ASN A 38 -12.13 13.84 16.35
N ASP A 39 -11.16 14.60 15.82
CA ASP A 39 -11.32 15.45 14.63
C ASP A 39 -10.36 15.06 13.51
N GLY A 40 -9.71 13.90 13.64
CA GLY A 40 -8.72 13.44 12.67
C GLY A 40 -9.35 13.14 11.30
N LYS A 41 -8.78 13.71 10.22
CA LYS A 41 -9.27 13.54 8.85
C LYS A 41 -8.77 12.26 8.17
N SER A 42 -7.82 11.54 8.78
CA SER A 42 -7.11 10.43 8.14
C SER A 42 -8.04 9.32 7.67
N TYR A 43 -9.05 8.97 8.47
CA TYR A 43 -10.02 7.95 8.10
C TYR A 43 -10.86 8.38 6.87
N ASN A 44 -11.38 9.59 6.88
CA ASN A 44 -12.19 10.13 5.77
C ASN A 44 -11.35 10.26 4.50
N TRP A 45 -10.09 10.65 4.62
CA TRP A 45 -9.16 10.70 3.48
C TRP A 45 -8.85 9.31 2.92
N LEU A 46 -8.65 8.33 3.80
CA LEU A 46 -8.46 6.94 3.38
C LEU A 46 -9.71 6.39 2.69
N ASP A 47 -10.90 6.66 3.25
CA ASP A 47 -12.17 6.26 2.65
C ASP A 47 -12.35 6.87 1.25
N HIS A 48 -12.12 8.17 1.09
CA HIS A 48 -12.19 8.83 -0.20
C HIS A 48 -11.20 8.24 -1.22
N LEU A 49 -9.94 8.07 -0.83
CA LEU A 49 -8.91 7.50 -1.69
C LEU A 49 -9.22 6.06 -2.09
N SER A 50 -9.77 5.25 -1.18
CA SER A 50 -10.00 3.83 -1.41
C SER A 50 -11.31 3.56 -2.13
N ASN A 51 -12.39 4.24 -1.75
CA ASN A 51 -13.75 3.94 -2.20
C ASN A 51 -14.26 4.89 -3.28
N GLN A 52 -13.81 6.15 -3.33
CA GLN A 52 -14.25 7.12 -4.34
C GLN A 52 -13.29 7.19 -5.53
N ILE A 53 -11.98 7.15 -5.27
CA ILE A 53 -10.96 7.18 -6.35
C ILE A 53 -10.57 5.77 -6.77
N GLY A 54 -10.39 4.85 -5.81
CA GLY A 54 -10.04 3.46 -6.06
C GLY A 54 -8.57 3.23 -6.44
N GLY A 55 -8.32 2.18 -7.24
CA GLY A 55 -6.97 1.79 -7.65
C GLY A 55 -6.22 2.90 -8.39
N ARG A 56 -5.00 3.20 -7.94
CA ARG A 56 -4.18 4.35 -8.39
C ARG A 56 -2.83 3.89 -8.91
N LEU A 57 -2.84 3.13 -9.99
CA LEU A 57 -1.59 2.75 -10.66
C LEU A 57 -0.85 4.01 -11.14
N SER A 58 0.47 3.95 -11.07
CA SER A 58 1.35 5.02 -11.54
C SER A 58 1.00 5.45 -12.97
N GLY A 59 0.87 6.75 -13.21
CA GLY A 59 0.48 7.32 -14.50
C GLY A 59 -0.98 7.09 -14.93
N SER A 60 -1.82 6.49 -14.08
CA SER A 60 -3.25 6.30 -14.35
C SER A 60 -4.07 7.56 -14.14
N LEU A 61 -5.29 7.60 -14.69
CA LEU A 61 -6.23 8.69 -14.46
C LEU A 61 -6.60 8.82 -12.98
N ASN A 62 -6.77 7.69 -12.27
CA ASN A 62 -7.08 7.72 -10.85
C ASN A 62 -5.91 8.23 -9.99
N ALA A 63 -4.66 7.94 -10.38
CA ALA A 63 -3.49 8.56 -9.75
C ALA A 63 -3.51 10.09 -9.92
N LYS A 64 -3.83 10.60 -11.12
CA LYS A 64 -3.97 12.04 -11.36
C LYS A 64 -5.10 12.65 -10.53
N ARG A 65 -6.26 11.99 -10.44
CA ARG A 65 -7.38 12.44 -9.59
C ARG A 65 -6.99 12.52 -8.12
N ALA A 66 -6.28 11.49 -7.62
CA ALA A 66 -5.81 11.47 -6.24
C ALA A 66 -4.83 12.61 -5.93
N ILE A 67 -3.90 12.89 -6.84
CA ILE A 67 -2.93 13.99 -6.70
C ILE A 67 -3.67 15.33 -6.65
N GLN A 68 -4.62 15.56 -7.54
CA GLN A 68 -5.38 16.81 -7.58
C GLN A 68 -6.23 16.98 -6.30
N TRP A 69 -6.96 15.96 -5.92
CA TRP A 69 -7.74 15.93 -4.68
C TRP A 69 -6.85 16.18 -3.44
N SER A 70 -5.70 15.52 -3.36
CA SER A 70 -4.77 15.73 -2.24
C SER A 70 -4.28 17.18 -2.15
N LYS A 71 -4.01 17.82 -3.30
CA LYS A 71 -3.65 19.24 -3.34
C LYS A 71 -4.78 20.12 -2.79
N GLU A 72 -6.02 19.85 -3.18
CA GLU A 72 -7.20 20.59 -2.72
C GLU A 72 -7.39 20.44 -1.22
N GLU A 73 -7.33 19.20 -0.68
CA GLU A 73 -7.43 18.93 0.75
C GLU A 73 -6.33 19.62 1.57
N LEU A 74 -5.09 19.59 1.08
CA LEU A 74 -3.97 20.25 1.75
C LEU A 74 -4.13 21.79 1.76
N ASN A 75 -4.64 22.36 0.68
CA ASN A 75 -4.95 23.81 0.64
C ASN A 75 -6.01 24.20 1.67
N LEU A 76 -7.01 23.34 1.93
CA LEU A 76 -8.03 23.58 2.96
C LEU A 76 -7.45 23.60 4.39
N LEU A 77 -6.29 22.98 4.60
CA LEU A 77 -5.59 23.02 5.90
C LEU A 77 -4.83 24.33 6.16
N LYS A 78 -4.85 25.25 5.20
CA LYS A 78 -4.13 26.54 5.29
C LYS A 78 -2.63 26.39 5.57
N ILE A 79 -2.01 25.39 4.94
CA ILE A 79 -0.56 25.19 4.96
C ILE A 79 0.08 26.30 4.11
N ASP A 80 1.21 26.83 4.55
CA ASP A 80 1.87 27.98 3.92
C ASP A 80 2.16 27.78 2.44
N ASN A 81 2.46 26.56 2.02
CA ASN A 81 2.82 26.26 0.63
C ASN A 81 2.40 24.86 0.22
N VAL A 82 1.60 24.74 -0.85
CA VAL A 82 1.19 23.47 -1.46
C VAL A 82 1.44 23.54 -2.96
N TYR A 83 2.38 22.76 -3.46
CA TYR A 83 2.71 22.73 -4.88
C TYR A 83 2.80 21.29 -5.41
N LEU A 84 2.66 21.14 -6.71
CA LEU A 84 2.85 19.87 -7.40
C LEU A 84 4.22 19.87 -8.09
N GLN A 85 5.00 18.82 -7.86
CA GLN A 85 6.26 18.60 -8.56
C GLN A 85 6.02 17.62 -9.72
N PRO A 86 6.38 17.97 -10.96
CA PRO A 86 6.30 17.05 -12.09
C PRO A 86 7.31 15.91 -11.93
N VAL A 87 6.86 14.67 -12.10
CA VAL A 87 7.68 13.47 -12.01
C VAL A 87 7.36 12.56 -13.18
N MET A 88 8.40 12.07 -13.86
CA MET A 88 8.25 11.04 -14.89
C MET A 88 8.07 9.68 -14.24
N VAL A 89 6.99 8.99 -14.59
CA VAL A 89 6.66 7.67 -14.03
C VAL A 89 6.29 6.69 -15.14
N PRO A 90 6.59 5.40 -14.97
CA PRO A 90 6.10 4.37 -15.88
C PRO A 90 4.56 4.38 -15.88
N LYS A 91 3.97 4.36 -17.07
CA LYS A 91 2.52 4.22 -17.22
C LYS A 91 2.19 2.82 -17.68
N TRP A 92 1.46 2.09 -16.86
CA TRP A 92 0.87 0.81 -17.23
C TRP A 92 -0.63 0.87 -17.03
N VAL A 93 -1.39 0.36 -18.01
CA VAL A 93 -2.85 0.31 -17.97
C VAL A 93 -3.27 -1.13 -18.16
N ARG A 94 -4.05 -1.65 -17.21
CA ARG A 94 -4.64 -2.97 -17.35
C ARG A 94 -5.55 -3.00 -18.59
N GLY A 95 -5.43 -4.04 -19.39
CA GLY A 95 -6.32 -4.30 -20.52
C GLY A 95 -7.77 -4.55 -20.05
N THR A 96 -8.65 -4.63 -21.01
CA THR A 96 -10.09 -4.87 -20.77
C THR A 96 -10.43 -6.33 -20.58
N PHE A 97 -9.59 -7.23 -21.10
CA PHE A 97 -9.87 -8.66 -21.14
C PHE A 97 -8.57 -9.49 -21.05
N GLU A 98 -8.54 -10.42 -20.11
CA GLU A 98 -7.44 -11.35 -19.88
C GLU A 98 -8.00 -12.77 -19.85
N TYR A 99 -7.46 -13.68 -20.64
CA TYR A 99 -7.86 -15.08 -20.62
C TYR A 99 -6.70 -16.02 -20.90
N ALA A 100 -6.77 -17.22 -20.34
CA ALA A 100 -5.92 -18.33 -20.69
C ALA A 100 -6.72 -19.64 -20.76
N ARG A 101 -6.31 -20.52 -21.62
CA ARG A 101 -6.89 -21.86 -21.78
C ARG A 101 -5.79 -22.89 -21.94
N ILE A 102 -5.98 -24.05 -21.33
CA ILE A 102 -5.15 -25.21 -21.54
C ILE A 102 -5.85 -26.07 -22.61
N ILE A 103 -5.15 -26.40 -23.68
CA ILE A 103 -5.63 -27.30 -24.73
C ILE A 103 -5.27 -28.74 -24.30
N THR A 104 -6.27 -29.54 -24.02
CA THR A 104 -6.09 -30.91 -23.54
C THR A 104 -6.30 -31.98 -24.62
N GLY A 105 -6.72 -31.54 -25.81
CA GLY A 105 -6.93 -32.39 -26.98
C GLY A 105 -7.73 -31.69 -28.07
N PRO A 106 -8.01 -32.32 -29.21
CA PRO A 106 -8.78 -31.73 -30.30
C PRO A 106 -10.14 -31.24 -29.81
N GLY A 107 -10.39 -29.92 -29.91
CA GLY A 107 -11.63 -29.27 -29.47
C GLY A 107 -11.88 -29.24 -27.95
N LYS A 108 -10.92 -29.69 -27.13
CA LYS A 108 -11.04 -29.71 -25.66
C LYS A 108 -10.13 -28.68 -25.03
N THR A 109 -10.72 -27.74 -24.28
CA THR A 109 -9.98 -26.71 -23.56
C THR A 109 -10.49 -26.55 -22.12
N ILE A 110 -9.60 -26.17 -21.22
CA ILE A 110 -9.91 -25.83 -19.82
C ILE A 110 -9.57 -24.34 -19.64
N ASN A 111 -10.52 -23.54 -19.19
CA ASN A 111 -10.28 -22.15 -18.86
C ASN A 111 -9.46 -22.05 -17.57
N VAL A 112 -8.45 -21.19 -17.59
CA VAL A 112 -7.59 -20.90 -16.42
C VAL A 112 -7.78 -19.44 -16.04
N PRO A 113 -8.15 -19.16 -14.76
CA PRO A 113 -8.21 -17.78 -14.30
C PRO A 113 -6.80 -17.19 -14.24
N ILE A 114 -6.63 -16.04 -14.87
CA ILE A 114 -5.36 -15.31 -14.89
C ILE A 114 -5.56 -13.84 -14.54
N CYS A 115 -4.47 -13.22 -14.14
CA CYS A 115 -4.42 -11.79 -13.89
C CYS A 115 -3.05 -11.25 -14.37
N ALA A 116 -3.07 -10.25 -15.24
CA ALA A 116 -1.85 -9.59 -15.68
C ALA A 116 -1.23 -8.81 -14.51
N LEU A 117 0.08 -8.98 -14.32
CA LEU A 117 0.85 -8.18 -13.37
C LEU A 117 1.21 -6.83 -13.98
N GLY A 118 1.41 -5.83 -13.14
CA GLY A 118 1.85 -4.50 -13.56
C GLY A 118 3.18 -4.58 -14.34
N GLY A 119 3.24 -3.91 -15.48
CA GLY A 119 4.39 -3.99 -16.40
C GLY A 119 4.30 -5.08 -17.47
N SER A 120 3.32 -6.00 -17.40
CA SER A 120 3.09 -6.98 -18.45
C SER A 120 2.76 -6.31 -19.78
N ILE A 121 3.28 -6.87 -20.87
CA ILE A 121 2.96 -6.44 -22.24
C ILE A 121 1.80 -7.28 -22.79
N SER A 122 1.02 -6.69 -23.67
CA SER A 122 -0.07 -7.40 -24.34
C SER A 122 0.45 -8.48 -25.28
N THR A 123 -0.27 -9.59 -25.36
CA THR A 123 -0.11 -10.54 -26.47
C THR A 123 -0.61 -9.94 -27.78
N PRO A 124 -0.23 -10.47 -28.96
CA PRO A 124 -0.86 -10.14 -30.23
C PRO A 124 -2.39 -10.35 -30.18
N ASN A 125 -3.15 -9.70 -31.08
CA ASN A 125 -4.62 -9.74 -31.09
C ASN A 125 -5.21 -11.16 -31.11
N LEU A 126 -4.54 -12.12 -31.70
CA LEU A 126 -4.96 -13.54 -31.75
C LEU A 126 -4.51 -14.35 -30.53
N GLY A 127 -3.81 -13.71 -29.59
CA GLY A 127 -3.20 -14.39 -28.44
C GLY A 127 -1.89 -15.09 -28.80
N ILE A 128 -1.43 -15.95 -27.89
CA ILE A 128 -0.26 -16.80 -28.04
C ILE A 128 -0.68 -18.23 -27.70
N GLU A 129 -0.36 -19.17 -28.55
CA GLU A 129 -0.48 -20.60 -28.30
C GLU A 129 0.90 -21.23 -28.35
N ALA A 130 1.30 -21.91 -27.29
CA ALA A 130 2.58 -22.54 -27.16
C ALA A 130 2.57 -23.65 -26.11
N GLU A 131 3.55 -24.57 -26.21
CA GLU A 131 3.80 -25.55 -25.15
C GLU A 131 4.18 -24.85 -23.84
N VAL A 132 3.78 -25.47 -22.71
CA VAL A 132 4.12 -25.00 -21.38
C VAL A 132 5.32 -25.75 -20.81
N VAL A 133 6.28 -25.02 -20.28
CA VAL A 133 7.40 -25.58 -19.51
C VAL A 133 7.20 -25.17 -18.04
N GLU A 134 7.06 -26.16 -17.17
CA GLU A 134 6.96 -25.97 -15.74
C GLU A 134 8.34 -25.88 -15.11
N VAL A 135 8.53 -24.87 -14.25
CA VAL A 135 9.73 -24.68 -13.42
C VAL A 135 9.35 -24.21 -12.03
N LYS A 136 10.21 -24.44 -11.03
CA LYS A 136 9.99 -23.96 -9.65
C LYS A 136 10.71 -22.66 -9.35
N ASN A 137 11.81 -22.39 -10.07
CA ASN A 137 12.66 -21.22 -9.85
C ASN A 137 13.51 -20.93 -11.09
N PHE A 138 14.26 -19.84 -11.07
CA PHE A 138 15.15 -19.45 -12.18
C PHE A 138 16.33 -20.42 -12.38
N ILE A 139 16.79 -21.09 -11.33
CA ILE A 139 17.86 -22.11 -11.47
C ILE A 139 17.38 -23.30 -12.33
N ASP A 140 16.14 -23.73 -12.15
CA ASP A 140 15.55 -24.77 -12.99
C ASP A 140 15.41 -24.31 -14.44
N LEU A 141 15.04 -23.05 -14.63
CA LEU A 141 14.95 -22.44 -15.96
C LEU A 141 16.31 -22.40 -16.66
N GLU A 142 17.38 -22.02 -15.95
CA GLU A 142 18.75 -22.00 -16.46
C GLU A 142 19.23 -23.41 -16.85
N LYS A 143 18.93 -24.44 -16.04
CA LYS A 143 19.28 -25.85 -16.36
C LYS A 143 18.62 -26.33 -17.63
N ILE A 144 17.37 -25.97 -17.90
CA ILE A 144 16.67 -26.31 -19.15
C ILE A 144 17.35 -25.64 -20.33
N GLY A 145 17.85 -24.44 -20.13
CA GLY A 145 18.60 -23.67 -21.11
C GLY A 145 17.75 -22.96 -22.15
N LYS A 146 18.22 -21.78 -22.57
CA LYS A 146 17.52 -20.84 -23.46
C LYS A 146 17.00 -21.47 -24.75
N LYS A 147 17.73 -22.43 -25.34
CA LYS A 147 17.35 -23.10 -26.58
C LYS A 147 16.06 -23.90 -26.42
N ASN A 148 15.87 -24.55 -25.27
CA ASN A 148 14.74 -25.45 -25.03
C ASN A 148 13.48 -24.73 -24.53
N ILE A 149 13.60 -23.45 -24.06
CA ILE A 149 12.48 -22.63 -23.60
C ILE A 149 12.02 -21.61 -24.65
N LYS A 150 12.82 -21.37 -25.69
CA LYS A 150 12.47 -20.41 -26.74
C LYS A 150 11.17 -20.78 -27.44
N GLY A 151 10.19 -19.85 -27.45
CA GLY A 151 8.88 -20.04 -28.05
C GLY A 151 7.90 -20.83 -27.18
N LYS A 152 8.23 -21.09 -25.90
CA LYS A 152 7.35 -21.76 -24.95
C LYS A 152 6.83 -20.80 -23.87
N ILE A 153 5.73 -21.17 -23.24
CA ILE A 153 5.20 -20.46 -22.06
C ILE A 153 5.88 -21.07 -20.83
N VAL A 154 6.57 -20.25 -20.06
CA VAL A 154 7.21 -20.69 -18.81
C VAL A 154 6.21 -20.52 -17.65
N PHE A 155 5.92 -21.62 -16.97
CA PHE A 155 5.04 -21.64 -15.80
C PHE A 155 5.86 -21.91 -14.54
N PHE A 156 5.92 -20.89 -13.67
CA PHE A 156 6.58 -21.02 -12.37
C PHE A 156 5.61 -21.63 -11.35
N ASN A 157 5.66 -22.95 -11.20
CA ASN A 157 4.85 -23.69 -10.24
C ASN A 157 5.53 -23.70 -8.86
N ARG A 158 5.42 -22.57 -8.16
CA ARG A 158 5.98 -22.43 -6.83
C ARG A 158 4.89 -22.50 -5.79
N LYS A 159 5.04 -23.40 -4.81
CA LYS A 159 4.14 -23.44 -3.67
C LYS A 159 4.34 -22.20 -2.79
N MET A 160 3.25 -21.53 -2.44
CA MET A 160 3.27 -20.49 -1.43
C MET A 160 3.51 -21.14 -0.07
N PRO A 161 4.51 -20.71 0.72
CA PRO A 161 4.75 -21.29 2.04
C PRO A 161 3.55 -21.06 2.97
N ASP A 162 3.13 -22.10 3.68
CA ASP A 162 1.95 -22.09 4.54
C ASP A 162 2.13 -21.24 5.82
N THR A 163 3.37 -20.82 6.12
CA THR A 163 3.76 -20.07 7.33
C THR A 163 3.96 -18.59 7.13
N ILE A 164 3.56 -18.03 5.97
CA ILE A 164 3.91 -16.66 5.64
C ILE A 164 2.84 -15.68 6.06
N PHE A 165 3.21 -14.85 7.06
CA PHE A 165 2.66 -13.52 7.24
C PHE A 165 3.17 -12.50 6.19
N ASN A 166 4.17 -12.83 5.39
CA ASN A 166 4.78 -11.93 4.43
C ASN A 166 4.63 -12.46 2.99
N ALA A 167 3.47 -12.21 2.41
CA ALA A 167 3.17 -12.54 1.01
C ALA A 167 4.19 -11.95 0.02
N LEU A 168 4.85 -10.84 0.38
CA LEU A 168 5.87 -10.19 -0.45
C LEU A 168 7.12 -11.05 -0.64
N ASP A 169 7.52 -11.87 0.34
CA ASP A 169 8.69 -12.75 0.21
C ASP A 169 8.45 -13.88 -0.80
N ALA A 170 7.23 -14.41 -0.84
CA ALA A 170 6.86 -15.38 -1.86
C ALA A 170 6.81 -14.74 -3.27
N TYR A 171 6.28 -13.52 -3.35
CA TYR A 171 6.20 -12.75 -4.60
C TYR A 171 7.58 -12.37 -5.14
N LYS A 172 8.45 -11.77 -4.32
CA LYS A 172 9.82 -11.37 -4.71
C LYS A 172 10.60 -12.50 -5.33
N LYS A 173 10.63 -13.66 -4.70
CA LYS A 173 11.38 -14.82 -5.19
C LYS A 173 10.84 -15.41 -6.50
N THR A 174 9.74 -14.92 -7.03
CA THR A 174 9.13 -15.36 -8.30
C THR A 174 9.32 -14.32 -9.40
N VAL A 175 9.58 -13.06 -9.04
CA VAL A 175 9.63 -11.92 -9.98
C VAL A 175 11.04 -11.34 -10.10
N ASP A 176 11.90 -11.54 -9.12
CA ASP A 176 13.33 -11.20 -9.11
C ASP A 176 14.14 -12.40 -9.65
#